data_e39d1fd9fab1a78461e4b2a7ed9517c8
#
_entry.id   e39d1fd9fab1a78461e4b2a7ed9517c8
#
_cell.length_a   1.000
_cell.length_b   1.000
_cell.length_c   1.000
_cell.angle_alpha   90.00
_cell.angle_beta   90.00
_cell.angle_gamma   90.00
#
_symmetry.space_group_name_H-M   'P 1'
#
loop_
_entity.id
_entity.type
_entity.pdbx_description
1 polymer ?
#
loop_
_entity_poly.entity_id
_entity_poly.type
_entity_poly.pdbx_seq_one_letter_code
_entity_poly.pdbx_strand_id
1 'polypeptide(L)'
;MLLTLFHRIAEPESARIRLRVVELGLKPRIDFLNAETDGKDELARLGGSLTPALWDGRMLIVGEPAIGRILAALPADREDGR
;
A
#
# COMPACT_ATOMS: atom_id res chain seq x y z
N MET A 1 -1.66 -8.13 -11.07
CA MET A 1 -0.51 -7.97 -10.24
C MET A 1 -0.88 -7.52 -8.85
N LEU A 2 -0.26 -8.08 -7.85
CA LEU A 2 -0.56 -7.77 -6.47
C LEU A 2 0.46 -6.80 -5.90
N LEU A 3 -0.02 -5.77 -5.27
CA LEU A 3 0.83 -4.80 -4.62
C LEU A 3 0.83 -5.06 -3.12
N THR A 4 1.84 -4.59 -2.42
CA THR A 4 1.90 -4.74 -0.96
C THR A 4 2.02 -3.37 -0.31
N LEU A 5 1.12 -3.08 0.61
CA LEU A 5 1.16 -1.85 1.37
C LEU A 5 1.64 -2.15 2.79
N PHE A 6 2.79 -1.60 3.15
CA PHE A 6 3.29 -1.68 4.51
C PHE A 6 2.74 -0.48 5.27
N HIS A 7 2.11 -0.72 6.41
CA HIS A 7 1.44 0.32 7.16
C HIS A 7 1.65 0.13 8.65
N ARG A 8 1.31 1.13 9.44
CA ARG A 8 1.27 1.03 10.90
C ARG A 8 -0.11 1.47 11.36
N ILE A 9 -0.68 0.73 12.31
CA ILE A 9 -2.06 0.97 12.71
C ILE A 9 -2.25 2.36 13.30
N ALA A 10 -1.33 2.80 14.14
CA ALA A 10 -1.49 4.08 14.84
C ALA A 10 -1.03 5.29 14.03
N GLU A 11 -0.54 5.08 12.80
CA GLU A 11 0.03 6.16 12.02
C GLU A 11 -1.02 6.81 11.15
N PRO A 12 -1.25 8.13 11.28
CA PRO A 12 -2.29 8.81 10.50
C PRO A 12 -2.12 8.69 8.98
N GLU A 13 -0.89 8.78 8.50
CA GLU A 13 -0.64 8.68 7.06
C GLU A 13 -1.00 7.30 6.55
N SER A 14 -0.68 6.25 7.32
CA SER A 14 -1.05 4.90 6.94
C SER A 14 -2.56 4.75 6.91
N ALA A 15 -3.25 5.34 7.88
CA ALA A 15 -4.71 5.26 7.93
C ALA A 15 -5.34 5.93 6.70
N ARG A 16 -4.81 7.08 6.29
CA ARG A 16 -5.36 7.77 5.12
C ARG A 16 -5.14 6.95 3.85
N ILE A 17 -3.98 6.30 3.71
CA ILE A 17 -3.71 5.48 2.53
C ILE A 17 -4.60 4.24 2.54
N ARG A 18 -4.81 3.60 3.69
CA ARG A 18 -5.72 2.45 3.76
C ARG A 18 -7.12 2.85 3.30
N LEU A 19 -7.59 4.02 3.73
CA LEU A 19 -8.90 4.50 3.36
C LEU A 19 -8.97 4.76 1.86
N ARG A 20 -7.92 5.35 1.28
CA ARG A 20 -7.89 5.59 -0.16
C ARG A 20 -7.95 4.29 -0.96
N VAL A 21 -7.26 3.25 -0.49
CA VAL A 21 -7.30 1.95 -1.15
C VAL A 21 -8.74 1.44 -1.22
N VAL A 22 -9.47 1.58 -0.11
CA VAL A 22 -10.86 1.14 -0.07
C VAL A 22 -11.74 2.01 -0.96
N GLU A 23 -11.58 3.33 -0.88
CA GLU A 23 -12.39 4.25 -1.68
C GLU A 23 -12.20 4.06 -3.17
N LEU A 24 -10.99 3.70 -3.60
CA LEU A 24 -10.70 3.51 -5.00
C LEU A 24 -10.97 2.10 -5.50
N GLY A 25 -11.46 1.22 -4.64
CA GLY A 25 -11.79 -0.15 -5.03
C GLY A 25 -10.57 -1.01 -5.31
N LEU A 26 -9.46 -0.73 -4.65
CA LEU A 26 -8.20 -1.41 -4.94
C LEU A 26 -7.87 -2.52 -3.95
N LYS A 27 -8.74 -2.78 -2.97
CA LYS A 27 -8.45 -3.74 -1.94
C LYS A 27 -8.09 -5.13 -2.48
N PRO A 28 -8.76 -5.65 -3.51
CA PRO A 28 -8.39 -6.97 -4.02
C PRO A 28 -6.99 -7.02 -4.66
N ARG A 29 -6.42 -5.86 -4.96
CA ARG A 29 -5.13 -5.80 -5.63
C ARG A 29 -3.98 -5.45 -4.69
N ILE A 30 -4.27 -5.18 -3.42
CA ILE A 30 -3.25 -4.71 -2.48
C ILE A 30 -3.33 -5.51 -1.19
N ASP A 31 -2.23 -6.17 -0.83
CA ASP A 31 -2.12 -6.83 0.45
C ASP A 31 -1.64 -5.82 1.49
N PHE A 32 -2.25 -5.82 2.65
CA PHE A 32 -1.83 -4.95 3.74
C PHE A 32 -0.94 -5.76 4.68
N LEU A 33 0.26 -5.27 4.95
CA LEU A 33 1.14 -5.88 5.93
C LEU A 33 1.50 -4.85 7.00
N ASN A 34 1.32 -5.21 8.25
CA ASN A 34 1.63 -4.32 9.36
C ASN A 34 3.14 -4.32 9.59
N ALA A 35 3.78 -3.16 9.44
CA ALA A 35 5.22 -3.04 9.53
C ALA A 35 5.77 -3.33 10.92
N GLU A 36 4.90 -3.44 11.93
CA GLU A 36 5.33 -3.73 13.28
C GLU A 36 5.15 -5.21 13.61
N THR A 37 4.49 -5.97 12.77
CA THR A 37 4.24 -7.38 13.02
C THR A 37 4.56 -8.22 11.79
N ASP A 38 3.55 -8.59 11.01
CA ASP A 38 3.70 -9.51 9.91
C ASP A 38 4.50 -8.95 8.74
N GLY A 39 4.61 -7.65 8.61
CA GLY A 39 5.37 -7.01 7.54
C GLY A 39 6.76 -6.55 7.95
N LYS A 40 7.15 -6.73 9.21
CA LYS A 40 8.38 -6.16 9.71
C LYS A 40 9.60 -6.65 8.97
N ASP A 41 9.76 -7.97 8.88
CA ASP A 41 10.94 -8.52 8.24
C ASP A 41 10.93 -8.30 6.75
N GLU A 42 9.77 -8.35 6.15
CA GLU A 42 9.67 -8.15 4.71
C GLU A 42 10.04 -6.72 4.34
N LEU A 43 9.57 -5.73 5.07
CA LEU A 43 9.90 -4.34 4.80
C LEU A 43 11.41 -4.12 4.95
N ALA A 44 12.02 -4.69 5.98
CA ALA A 44 13.46 -4.55 6.18
C ALA A 44 14.23 -5.22 5.04
N ARG A 45 13.75 -6.36 4.56
CA ARG A 45 14.41 -7.07 3.46
C ARG A 45 14.37 -6.24 2.18
N LEU A 46 13.32 -5.45 2.00
CA LEU A 46 13.20 -4.58 0.83
C LEU A 46 13.95 -3.26 0.99
N GLY A 47 14.64 -3.10 2.11
CA GLY A 47 15.44 -1.90 2.35
C GLY A 47 14.66 -0.75 2.93
N GLY A 48 13.45 -0.99 3.42
CA GLY A 48 12.60 0.07 3.95
C GLY A 48 12.49 0.08 5.45
N SER A 49 12.06 1.18 6.02
CA SER A 49 11.78 1.30 7.43
C SER A 49 10.64 2.26 7.71
N LEU A 50 10.31 3.12 6.76
CA LEU A 50 9.26 4.12 6.95
C LEU A 50 7.96 3.65 6.34
N THR A 51 6.85 4.10 6.90
CA THR A 51 5.52 3.78 6.39
C THR A 51 4.70 5.06 6.26
N PRO A 52 3.68 5.06 5.45
CA PRO A 52 3.26 3.97 4.57
C PRO A 52 4.27 3.75 3.44
N ALA A 53 4.41 2.51 3.01
CA ALA A 53 5.32 2.17 1.92
C ALA A 53 4.62 1.16 1.00
N LEU A 54 4.68 1.39 -0.29
CA LEU A 54 4.02 0.54 -1.27
C LEU A 54 5.07 -0.16 -2.10
N TRP A 55 5.00 -1.48 -2.15
CA TRP A 55 5.89 -2.30 -2.97
C TRP A 55 5.14 -2.75 -4.21
N ASP A 56 5.66 -2.42 -5.38
CA ASP A 56 4.98 -2.74 -6.65
C ASP A 56 5.62 -3.93 -7.37
N GLY A 57 6.50 -4.64 -6.70
CA GLY A 57 7.22 -5.77 -7.30
C GLY A 57 8.60 -5.39 -7.79
N ARG A 58 8.89 -4.10 -7.89
CA ARG A 58 10.17 -3.62 -8.39
C ARG A 58 10.79 -2.55 -7.50
N MET A 59 10.00 -1.67 -6.95
CA MET A 59 10.51 -0.59 -6.13
C MET A 59 9.60 -0.32 -4.97
N LEU A 60 10.13 0.29 -3.94
CA LEU A 60 9.40 0.65 -2.74
C LEU A 60 9.11 2.14 -2.79
N ILE A 61 7.84 2.51 -2.84
CA ILE A 61 7.41 3.89 -2.89
C ILE A 61 7.01 4.29 -1.47
N VAL A 62 7.64 5.30 -0.90
CA VAL A 62 7.45 5.67 0.49
C VAL A 62 6.77 7.02 0.61
N GLY A 63 5.84 7.10 1.54
CA GLY A 63 5.20 8.37 1.88
C GLY A 63 3.84 8.54 1.25
N GLU A 64 2.97 9.18 2.00
CA GLU A 64 1.59 9.36 1.58
C GLU A 64 1.45 10.08 0.24
N PRO A 65 2.16 11.18 -0.03
CA PRO A 65 1.95 11.88 -1.30
C PRO A 65 2.29 11.02 -2.52
N ALA A 66 3.41 10.32 -2.47
CA ALA A 66 3.84 9.51 -3.61
C ALA A 66 2.92 8.31 -3.81
N ILE A 67 2.55 7.65 -2.72
CA ILE A 67 1.66 6.50 -2.80
C ILE A 67 0.30 6.94 -3.30
N GLY A 68 -0.21 8.07 -2.82
CA GLY A 68 -1.50 8.59 -3.26
C GLY A 68 -1.55 8.81 -4.76
N ARG A 69 -0.47 9.33 -5.35
CA ARG A 69 -0.43 9.53 -6.79
C ARG A 69 -0.46 8.22 -7.54
N ILE A 70 0.23 7.19 -7.03
CA ILE A 70 0.24 5.89 -7.68
C ILE A 70 -1.14 5.25 -7.60
N LEU A 71 -1.78 5.31 -6.44
CA LEU A 71 -3.11 4.73 -6.28
C LEU A 71 -4.14 5.40 -7.19
N ALA A 72 -4.03 6.72 -7.33
CA ALA A 72 -4.97 7.46 -8.18
C ALA A 72 -4.82 7.08 -9.65
N ALA A 73 -3.65 6.60 -10.05
CA ALA A 73 -3.39 6.22 -11.44
C ALA A 73 -3.74 4.77 -11.74
N LEU A 74 -4.02 3.96 -10.73
CA LEU A 74 -4.33 2.55 -10.95
C LEU A 74 -5.80 2.40 -11.32
N PRO A 75 -6.13 1.49 -12.22
CA PRO A 75 -7.53 1.22 -12.51
C PRO A 75 -8.14 0.45 -11.35
N ALA A 76 -9.38 0.77 -11.00
CA ALA A 76 -10.07 0.03 -9.96
C ALA A 76 -10.25 -1.41 -10.40
N ASP A 77 -10.28 -2.32 -9.42
CA ASP A 77 -10.50 -3.71 -9.73
C ASP A 77 -12.01 -3.93 -9.78
N ARG A 78 -12.55 -3.96 -11.01
CA ARG A 78 -13.95 -4.12 -11.16
C ARG A 78 -14.27 -5.34 -11.83
N GLU A 79 -15.34 -5.93 -11.47
CA GLU A 79 -15.64 -7.11 -12.03
C GLU A 79 -16.40 -6.86 -13.21
N ASP A 80 -17.05 -5.89 -13.32
CA ASP A 80 -17.87 -5.69 -14.37
C ASP A 80 -17.05 -5.49 -15.47
N GLY A 81 -15.95 -5.59 -15.29
CA GLY A 81 -15.23 -5.55 -16.30
C GLY A 81 -16.09 -4.86 -17.23
N ARG A 82 -16.74 -4.58 -17.03
CA ARG A 82 -17.39 -4.17 -17.82
C ARG A 82 -17.17 -3.42 -18.10
#